data_6bb2cf221c149b5ffa4e7a5075f99ef2
#
_entry.id   6bb2cf221c149b5ffa4e7a5075f99ef2
#
_cell.length_a   1.000
_cell.length_b   1.000
_cell.length_c   1.000
_cell.angle_alpha   90.00
_cell.angle_beta   90.00
_cell.angle_gamma   90.00
#
_symmetry.space_group_name_H-M   'P 1'
#
loop_
_entity.id
_entity.type
_entity.pdbx_description
1 polymer ?
#
loop_
_entity_poly.entity_id
_entity_poly.type
_entity_poly.pdbx_seq_one_letter_code
_entity_poly.pdbx_strand_id
1 'polypeptide(L)'
;MKKDYIIESEKTWDSIAKSFDKTRRKPWQECLDFIKEISEESVVVDVACGNGRHLIPCAKKCKNVIGLDISRKMLVIVKEKTIKENISNVFLIHSTAEDIPLKDSTIDAVLFIAALHNIYGKENRIKSLKEIKRILKNDSKAIISVWSRYTNKFRKSFQNKNLHSKKIEFGDKHIYWRKDGLDIPRFYHLYGKKEFIEDLEEAGFRKIKVKGVKIKSEKYNDNYFAVVTK
;
A
#
# COMPACT_ATOMS: atom_id res chain seq x y z
N MET A 1 -22.45 -6.76 -2.47
CA MET A 1 -21.60 -5.88 -1.62
C MET A 1 -20.08 -6.12 -1.80
N LYS A 2 -19.54 -7.33 -1.60
CA LYS A 2 -18.06 -7.56 -1.70
C LYS A 2 -17.47 -7.39 -3.12
N LYS A 3 -18.18 -7.79 -4.16
CA LYS A 3 -17.72 -7.60 -5.56
C LYS A 3 -17.79 -6.15 -6.03
N ASP A 4 -18.73 -5.39 -5.51
CA ASP A 4 -19.00 -4.05 -6.03
C ASP A 4 -17.88 -3.05 -5.68
N TYR A 5 -17.34 -3.10 -4.44
CA TYR A 5 -16.27 -2.17 -4.05
C TYR A 5 -14.94 -2.45 -4.76
N ILE A 6 -14.65 -3.73 -5.09
CA ILE A 6 -13.46 -4.11 -5.84
C ILE A 6 -13.51 -3.53 -7.25
N ILE A 7 -14.65 -3.69 -7.94
CA ILE A 7 -14.87 -3.13 -9.28
C ILE A 7 -14.80 -1.61 -9.25
N GLU A 8 -15.41 -0.98 -8.25
CA GLU A 8 -15.36 0.47 -8.08
C GLU A 8 -13.93 0.96 -7.81
N SER A 9 -13.18 0.25 -6.98
CA SER A 9 -11.77 0.54 -6.70
C SER A 9 -10.91 0.44 -7.96
N GLU A 10 -11.04 -0.65 -8.74
CA GLU A 10 -10.33 -0.83 -10.01
C GLU A 10 -10.61 0.34 -10.96
N LYS A 11 -11.89 0.66 -11.20
CA LYS A 11 -12.31 1.80 -12.05
C LYS A 11 -11.73 3.13 -11.57
N THR A 12 -11.75 3.35 -10.25
CA THR A 12 -11.23 4.58 -9.64
C THR A 12 -9.73 4.72 -9.89
N TRP A 13 -8.93 3.68 -9.62
CA TRP A 13 -7.49 3.73 -9.82
C TRP A 13 -7.09 3.75 -11.30
N ASP A 14 -7.84 3.07 -12.17
CA ASP A 14 -7.66 3.14 -13.61
C ASP A 14 -7.90 4.56 -14.16
N SER A 15 -8.94 5.24 -13.64
CA SER A 15 -9.30 6.58 -14.13
C SER A 15 -8.23 7.64 -13.84
N ILE A 16 -7.46 7.48 -12.76
CA ILE A 16 -6.43 8.43 -12.35
C ILE A 16 -5.00 8.00 -12.70
N ALA A 17 -4.79 6.81 -13.26
CA ALA A 17 -3.46 6.19 -13.40
C ALA A 17 -2.42 7.11 -14.06
N LYS A 18 -2.73 7.71 -15.23
CA LYS A 18 -1.82 8.64 -15.92
C LYS A 18 -1.50 9.89 -15.09
N SER A 19 -2.53 10.48 -14.46
CA SER A 19 -2.37 11.66 -13.62
C SER A 19 -1.59 11.34 -12.34
N PHE A 20 -1.81 10.15 -11.77
CA PHE A 20 -1.08 9.65 -10.61
C PHE A 20 0.41 9.49 -10.94
N ASP A 21 0.74 8.90 -12.07
CA ASP A 21 2.12 8.67 -12.49
C ASP A 21 2.93 9.96 -12.61
N LYS A 22 2.35 11.01 -13.18
CA LYS A 22 2.99 12.34 -13.29
C LYS A 22 3.43 12.90 -11.94
N THR A 23 2.73 12.56 -10.86
CA THR A 23 2.89 13.18 -9.54
C THR A 23 3.55 12.29 -8.48
N ARG A 24 3.71 11.00 -8.73
CA ARG A 24 4.22 10.00 -7.78
C ARG A 24 5.46 9.30 -8.33
N ARG A 25 6.53 10.08 -8.57
CA ARG A 25 7.75 9.59 -9.24
C ARG A 25 8.82 9.09 -8.26
N LYS A 26 9.02 9.80 -7.13
CA LYS A 26 10.11 9.49 -6.20
C LYS A 26 9.68 8.40 -5.19
N PRO A 27 10.47 7.34 -5.02
CA PRO A 27 10.27 6.40 -3.93
C PRO A 27 10.49 7.07 -2.58
N TRP A 28 9.87 6.55 -1.53
CA TRP A 28 10.09 7.04 -0.17
C TRP A 28 11.36 6.46 0.44
N GLN A 29 12.03 7.25 1.27
CA GLN A 29 13.31 6.87 1.86
C GLN A 29 13.18 5.61 2.73
N GLU A 30 12.11 5.48 3.50
CA GLU A 30 11.82 4.31 4.32
C GLU A 30 11.77 3.01 3.50
N CYS A 31 11.23 3.10 2.28
CA CYS A 31 11.18 1.96 1.36
C CYS A 31 12.57 1.65 0.79
N LEU A 32 13.34 2.68 0.43
CA LEU A 32 14.71 2.49 -0.06
C LEU A 32 15.63 1.89 1.01
N ASP A 33 15.46 2.32 2.27
CA ASP A 33 16.24 1.77 3.39
C ASP A 33 15.86 0.30 3.65
N PHE A 34 14.59 -0.05 3.59
CA PHE A 34 14.14 -1.44 3.67
C PHE A 34 14.69 -2.29 2.52
N ILE A 35 14.64 -1.77 1.27
CA ILE A 35 15.17 -2.46 0.09
C ILE A 35 16.67 -2.73 0.22
N LYS A 36 17.47 -1.81 0.81
CA LYS A 36 18.89 -2.02 1.05
C LYS A 36 19.19 -3.22 1.95
N GLU A 37 18.29 -3.55 2.87
CA GLU A 37 18.45 -4.70 3.77
C GLU A 37 18.08 -6.04 3.13
N ILE A 38 17.39 -6.05 1.97
CA ILE A 38 16.96 -7.26 1.28
C ILE A 38 18.18 -7.87 0.54
N SER A 39 18.33 -9.20 0.57
CA SER A 39 19.36 -9.91 -0.20
C SER A 39 19.07 -9.80 -1.71
N GLU A 40 20.13 -9.74 -2.52
CA GLU A 40 20.04 -9.69 -3.98
C GLU A 40 19.40 -10.95 -4.57
N GLU A 41 19.55 -12.11 -3.92
CA GLU A 41 18.93 -13.39 -4.33
C GLU A 41 17.42 -13.49 -4.01
N SER A 42 16.84 -12.47 -3.40
CA SER A 42 15.46 -12.50 -2.93
C SER A 42 14.44 -12.42 -4.05
N VAL A 43 13.30 -13.07 -3.81
CA VAL A 43 12.03 -12.87 -4.53
C VAL A 43 11.16 -11.91 -3.71
N VAL A 44 10.86 -10.75 -4.26
CA VAL A 44 10.14 -9.66 -3.59
C VAL A 44 8.77 -9.44 -4.22
N VAL A 45 7.76 -9.12 -3.41
CA VAL A 45 6.45 -8.69 -3.91
C VAL A 45 6.17 -7.25 -3.49
N ASP A 46 5.79 -6.41 -4.45
CA ASP A 46 5.21 -5.09 -4.20
C ASP A 46 3.69 -5.20 -4.39
N VAL A 47 2.94 -5.30 -3.29
CA VAL A 47 1.47 -5.43 -3.27
C VAL A 47 0.86 -4.05 -3.42
N ALA A 48 -0.10 -3.91 -4.35
CA ALA A 48 -0.63 -2.63 -4.81
C ALA A 48 0.49 -1.69 -5.27
N CYS A 49 1.30 -2.18 -6.21
CA CYS A 49 2.53 -1.55 -6.67
C CYS A 49 2.30 -0.20 -7.38
N GLY A 50 1.06 0.11 -7.76
CA GLY A 50 0.69 1.33 -8.45
C GLY A 50 1.52 1.54 -9.72
N ASN A 51 2.13 2.70 -9.85
CA ASN A 51 2.99 3.05 -10.99
C ASN A 51 4.43 2.52 -10.90
N GLY A 52 4.72 1.62 -9.96
CA GLY A 52 6.02 0.96 -9.83
C GLY A 52 7.13 1.77 -9.17
N ARG A 53 6.83 2.90 -8.50
CA ARG A 53 7.88 3.76 -7.92
C ARG A 53 8.74 3.08 -6.85
N HIS A 54 8.23 2.06 -6.16
CA HIS A 54 9.00 1.25 -5.19
C HIS A 54 9.45 -0.07 -5.81
N LEU A 55 8.66 -0.62 -6.73
CA LEU A 55 8.96 -1.84 -7.47
C LEU A 55 10.26 -1.73 -8.29
N ILE A 56 10.44 -0.61 -9.02
CA ILE A 56 11.64 -0.41 -9.86
C ILE A 56 12.94 -0.45 -9.04
N PRO A 57 13.09 0.25 -7.90
CA PRO A 57 14.26 0.07 -7.03
C PRO A 57 14.47 -1.36 -6.54
N CYS A 58 13.40 -2.11 -6.22
CA CYS A 58 13.52 -3.53 -5.88
C CYS A 58 14.09 -4.34 -7.06
N ALA A 59 13.56 -4.12 -8.27
CA ALA A 59 13.98 -4.86 -9.47
C ALA A 59 15.44 -4.62 -9.85
N LYS A 60 15.97 -3.43 -9.53
CA LYS A 60 17.38 -3.11 -9.75
C LYS A 60 18.33 -3.79 -8.75
N LYS A 61 17.80 -4.35 -7.68
CA LYS A 61 18.59 -5.00 -6.62
C LYS A 61 18.34 -6.50 -6.53
N CYS A 62 17.07 -6.91 -6.58
CA CYS A 62 16.67 -8.26 -6.21
C CYS A 62 16.56 -9.18 -7.43
N LYS A 63 16.66 -10.48 -7.20
CA LYS A 63 16.64 -11.51 -8.26
C LYS A 63 15.35 -11.48 -9.08
N ASN A 64 14.20 -11.47 -8.43
CA ASN A 64 12.89 -11.39 -9.06
C ASN A 64 11.95 -10.48 -8.25
N VAL A 65 11.16 -9.69 -8.94
CA VAL A 65 10.16 -8.82 -8.31
C VAL A 65 8.80 -9.04 -8.95
N ILE A 66 7.80 -9.23 -8.11
CA ILE A 66 6.42 -9.38 -8.52
C ILE A 66 5.68 -8.09 -8.14
N GLY A 67 5.10 -7.42 -9.12
CA GLY A 67 4.19 -6.29 -8.91
C GLY A 67 2.74 -6.75 -9.00
N LEU A 68 1.98 -6.51 -7.96
CA LEU A 68 0.56 -6.84 -7.91
C LEU A 68 -0.25 -5.55 -7.76
N ASP A 69 -1.25 -5.35 -8.60
CA ASP A 69 -2.17 -4.21 -8.48
C ASP A 69 -3.57 -4.55 -9.02
N ILE A 70 -4.59 -3.91 -8.44
CA ILE A 70 -5.97 -4.01 -8.90
C ILE A 70 -6.20 -3.22 -10.20
N SER A 71 -5.41 -2.18 -10.45
CA SER A 71 -5.52 -1.32 -11.63
C SER A 71 -4.71 -1.87 -12.80
N ARG A 72 -5.39 -2.27 -13.87
CA ARG A 72 -4.75 -2.69 -15.12
C ARG A 72 -3.91 -1.58 -15.73
N LYS A 73 -4.38 -0.33 -15.67
CA LYS A 73 -3.66 0.82 -16.21
C LYS A 73 -2.39 1.15 -15.42
N MET A 74 -2.36 0.91 -14.12
CA MET A 74 -1.14 1.01 -13.33
C MET A 74 -0.11 -0.04 -13.76
N LEU A 75 -0.54 -1.30 -13.95
CA LEU A 75 0.34 -2.37 -14.42
C LEU A 75 0.90 -2.09 -15.82
N VAL A 76 0.11 -1.50 -16.74
CA VAL A 76 0.60 -1.05 -18.05
C VAL A 76 1.71 0.00 -17.90
N ILE A 77 1.52 0.99 -17.01
CA ILE A 77 2.56 2.00 -16.72
C ILE A 77 3.84 1.36 -16.19
N VAL A 78 3.72 0.37 -15.29
CA VAL A 78 4.89 -0.36 -14.78
C VAL A 78 5.60 -1.08 -15.92
N LYS A 79 4.86 -1.81 -16.77
CA LYS A 79 5.41 -2.52 -17.93
C LYS A 79 6.17 -1.59 -18.88
N GLU A 80 5.59 -0.43 -19.21
CA GLU A 80 6.26 0.57 -20.06
C GLU A 80 7.58 1.06 -19.43
N LYS A 81 7.60 1.30 -18.11
CA LYS A 81 8.81 1.70 -17.40
C LYS A 81 9.87 0.62 -17.38
N THR A 82 9.49 -0.64 -17.11
CA THR A 82 10.45 -1.75 -17.09
C THR A 82 11.09 -1.96 -18.46
N ILE A 83 10.32 -1.87 -19.54
CA ILE A 83 10.86 -1.91 -20.93
C ILE A 83 11.83 -0.76 -21.15
N LYS A 84 11.43 0.47 -20.83
CA LYS A 84 12.27 1.67 -21.01
C LYS A 84 13.59 1.60 -20.25
N GLU A 85 13.60 0.98 -19.07
CA GLU A 85 14.79 0.86 -18.20
C GLU A 85 15.53 -0.48 -18.41
N ASN A 86 15.16 -1.29 -19.41
CA ASN A 86 15.74 -2.62 -19.67
C ASN A 86 15.71 -3.56 -18.47
N ILE A 87 14.63 -3.54 -17.69
CA ILE A 87 14.41 -4.40 -16.52
C ILE A 87 13.61 -5.64 -16.95
N SER A 88 14.20 -6.84 -16.83
CA SER A 88 13.61 -8.11 -17.29
C SER A 88 13.11 -9.02 -16.18
N ASN A 89 13.42 -8.74 -14.91
CA ASN A 89 13.12 -9.56 -13.74
C ASN A 89 11.84 -9.14 -13.01
N VAL A 90 10.92 -8.46 -13.70
CA VAL A 90 9.62 -8.02 -13.16
C VAL A 90 8.48 -8.81 -13.73
N PHE A 91 7.65 -9.37 -12.85
CA PHE A 91 6.42 -10.10 -13.18
C PHE A 91 5.21 -9.31 -12.66
N LEU A 92 4.19 -9.09 -13.50
CA LEU A 92 3.03 -8.29 -13.15
C LEU A 92 1.78 -9.15 -13.06
N ILE A 93 1.03 -9.00 -11.96
CA ILE A 93 -0.19 -9.75 -11.69
C ILE A 93 -1.34 -8.77 -11.42
N HIS A 94 -2.43 -8.90 -12.17
CA HIS A 94 -3.67 -8.20 -11.90
C HIS A 94 -4.47 -8.96 -10.84
N SER A 95 -4.47 -8.46 -9.60
CA SER A 95 -5.19 -9.07 -8.47
C SER A 95 -5.41 -8.05 -7.36
N THR A 96 -6.22 -8.44 -6.36
CA THR A 96 -6.43 -7.65 -5.13
C THR A 96 -5.47 -8.08 -4.04
N ALA A 97 -5.27 -7.24 -3.02
CA ALA A 97 -4.46 -7.58 -1.87
C ALA A 97 -5.14 -8.61 -0.94
N GLU A 98 -6.46 -8.77 -1.06
CA GLU A 98 -7.28 -9.73 -0.29
C GLU A 98 -7.26 -11.16 -0.85
N ASP A 99 -6.67 -11.35 -2.04
CA ASP A 99 -6.60 -12.65 -2.72
C ASP A 99 -5.35 -12.68 -3.61
N ILE A 100 -4.21 -12.96 -2.99
CA ILE A 100 -2.91 -12.95 -3.67
C ILE A 100 -2.64 -14.33 -4.30
N PRO A 101 -2.55 -14.45 -5.65
CA PRO A 101 -2.40 -15.72 -6.34
C PRO A 101 -0.96 -16.26 -6.29
N LEU A 102 -0.39 -16.31 -5.11
CA LEU A 102 0.94 -16.84 -4.84
C LEU A 102 0.86 -17.91 -3.75
N LYS A 103 1.78 -18.88 -3.81
CA LYS A 103 1.85 -19.98 -2.82
C LYS A 103 2.31 -19.47 -1.45
N ASP A 104 1.90 -20.17 -0.41
CA ASP A 104 2.31 -19.92 0.96
C ASP A 104 3.83 -20.03 1.11
N SER A 105 4.40 -19.14 1.93
CA SER A 105 5.81 -19.19 2.36
C SER A 105 6.82 -19.27 1.20
N THR A 106 6.59 -18.52 0.12
CA THR A 106 7.48 -18.48 -1.05
C THR A 106 8.23 -17.17 -1.23
N ILE A 107 7.86 -16.11 -0.52
CA ILE A 107 8.34 -14.75 -0.73
C ILE A 107 9.31 -14.32 0.38
N ASP A 108 10.44 -13.73 -0.01
CA ASP A 108 11.51 -13.30 0.89
C ASP A 108 11.26 -11.93 1.51
N ALA A 109 10.56 -11.03 0.81
CA ALA A 109 10.17 -9.73 1.35
C ALA A 109 8.92 -9.18 0.65
N VAL A 110 8.11 -8.39 1.37
CA VAL A 110 6.92 -7.74 0.82
C VAL A 110 6.95 -6.24 1.11
N LEU A 111 6.60 -5.45 0.08
CA LEU A 111 6.22 -4.06 0.21
C LEU A 111 4.70 -3.93 0.06
N PHE A 112 4.06 -3.15 0.96
CA PHE A 112 2.63 -2.80 0.87
C PHE A 112 2.45 -1.34 1.26
N ILE A 113 2.69 -0.46 0.30
CA ILE A 113 2.99 0.94 0.57
C ILE A 113 1.83 1.85 0.17
N ALA A 114 1.25 2.55 1.15
CA ALA A 114 0.16 3.51 0.99
C ALA A 114 -1.06 2.93 0.26
N ALA A 115 -1.40 1.68 0.54
CA ALA A 115 -2.48 0.95 -0.10
C ALA A 115 -3.51 0.40 0.90
N LEU A 116 -3.10 -0.16 2.04
CA LEU A 116 -4.00 -0.74 3.05
C LEU A 116 -5.18 0.19 3.40
N HIS A 117 -4.92 1.47 3.55
CA HIS A 117 -5.92 2.48 3.87
C HIS A 117 -6.89 2.82 2.72
N ASN A 118 -6.71 2.24 1.53
CA ASN A 118 -7.65 2.35 0.42
C ASN A 118 -8.61 1.16 0.34
N ILE A 119 -8.43 0.15 1.18
CA ILE A 119 -9.28 -1.03 1.23
C ILE A 119 -10.48 -0.78 2.15
N TYR A 120 -11.68 -0.96 1.59
CA TYR A 120 -12.93 -0.73 2.31
C TYR A 120 -13.22 -1.86 3.31
N GLY A 121 -13.55 -1.46 4.55
CA GLY A 121 -13.95 -2.35 5.63
C GLY A 121 -12.78 -3.05 6.33
N LYS A 122 -12.84 -3.07 7.67
CA LYS A 122 -11.78 -3.65 8.52
C LYS A 122 -11.48 -5.11 8.16
N GLU A 123 -12.51 -5.92 7.93
CA GLU A 123 -12.34 -7.35 7.59
C GLU A 123 -11.47 -7.56 6.34
N ASN A 124 -11.66 -6.71 5.30
CA ASN A 124 -10.90 -6.81 4.07
C ASN A 124 -9.45 -6.33 4.27
N ARG A 125 -9.24 -5.29 5.11
CA ARG A 125 -7.89 -4.83 5.48
C ARG A 125 -7.13 -5.91 6.24
N ILE A 126 -7.77 -6.56 7.23
CA ILE A 126 -7.18 -7.68 7.97
C ILE A 126 -6.92 -8.88 7.04
N LYS A 127 -7.85 -9.19 6.12
CA LYS A 127 -7.65 -10.24 5.13
C LYS A 127 -6.43 -9.98 4.27
N SER A 128 -6.24 -8.75 3.78
CA SER A 128 -5.06 -8.37 3.00
C SER A 128 -3.77 -8.54 3.78
N LEU A 129 -3.75 -8.15 5.05
CA LEU A 129 -2.60 -8.34 5.93
C LEU A 129 -2.29 -9.83 6.17
N LYS A 130 -3.32 -10.67 6.32
CA LYS A 130 -3.18 -12.13 6.44
C LYS A 130 -2.63 -12.75 5.16
N GLU A 131 -3.06 -12.30 3.99
CA GLU A 131 -2.51 -12.76 2.70
C GLU A 131 -1.02 -12.40 2.55
N ILE A 132 -0.63 -11.18 2.91
CA ILE A 132 0.77 -10.76 2.93
C ILE A 132 1.59 -11.67 3.87
N LYS A 133 1.07 -11.95 5.07
CA LYS A 133 1.72 -12.87 6.00
C LYS A 133 1.79 -14.29 5.43
N ARG A 134 0.73 -14.78 4.79
CA ARG A 134 0.66 -16.13 4.22
C ARG A 134 1.79 -16.38 3.21
N ILE A 135 1.97 -15.45 2.27
CA ILE A 135 2.97 -15.61 1.19
C ILE A 135 4.41 -15.46 1.66
N LEU A 136 4.67 -14.71 2.74
CA LEU A 136 6.01 -14.55 3.32
C LEU A 136 6.57 -15.88 3.81
N LYS A 137 7.85 -16.13 3.60
CA LYS A 137 8.60 -17.20 4.26
C LYS A 137 8.69 -16.94 5.78
N ASN A 138 8.95 -17.96 6.55
CA ASN A 138 9.15 -17.81 8.00
C ASN A 138 10.31 -16.84 8.27
N ASP A 139 10.14 -15.99 9.28
CA ASP A 139 11.07 -14.93 9.69
C ASP A 139 11.37 -13.86 8.63
N SER A 140 10.72 -13.92 7.47
CA SER A 140 10.78 -12.89 6.44
C SER A 140 9.98 -11.65 6.85
N LYS A 141 10.35 -10.50 6.27
CA LYS A 141 9.83 -9.19 6.66
C LYS A 141 8.94 -8.57 5.59
N ALA A 142 7.98 -7.75 6.05
CA ALA A 142 7.28 -6.81 5.20
C ALA A 142 7.45 -5.38 5.69
N ILE A 143 7.44 -4.42 4.75
CA ILE A 143 7.24 -3.01 5.04
C ILE A 143 5.83 -2.61 4.60
N ILE A 144 5.05 -2.06 5.53
CA ILE A 144 3.65 -1.68 5.31
C ILE A 144 3.47 -0.22 5.70
N SER A 145 2.76 0.57 4.90
CA SER A 145 2.52 1.95 5.29
C SER A 145 1.08 2.40 5.09
N VAL A 146 0.65 3.29 5.99
CA VAL A 146 -0.70 3.88 5.98
C VAL A 146 -0.64 5.40 6.19
N TRP A 147 -1.67 6.10 5.74
CA TRP A 147 -1.83 7.52 6.02
C TRP A 147 -2.41 7.74 7.42
N SER A 148 -1.86 8.75 8.10
CA SER A 148 -2.31 9.15 9.42
C SER A 148 -3.56 10.05 9.34
N ARG A 149 -4.51 9.85 10.28
CA ARG A 149 -5.64 10.77 10.49
C ARG A 149 -5.23 12.08 11.18
N TYR A 150 -4.07 12.09 11.82
CA TYR A 150 -3.60 13.22 12.63
C TYR A 150 -2.68 14.19 11.85
N THR A 151 -2.77 14.21 10.52
CA THR A 151 -2.07 15.19 9.70
C THR A 151 -2.64 16.59 9.89
N ASN A 152 -1.88 17.63 9.51
CA ASN A 152 -2.40 19.02 9.50
C ASN A 152 -3.71 19.13 8.72
N LYS A 153 -3.86 18.37 7.63
CA LYS A 153 -5.03 18.41 6.75
C LYS A 153 -6.27 17.75 7.35
N PHE A 154 -6.12 16.65 8.08
CA PHE A 154 -7.25 15.79 8.43
C PHE A 154 -7.62 15.81 9.91
N ARG A 155 -6.68 16.15 10.83
CA ARG A 155 -6.88 16.06 12.28
C ARG A 155 -8.15 16.76 12.79
N LYS A 156 -8.48 17.94 12.23
CA LYS A 156 -9.69 18.68 12.64
C LYS A 156 -10.98 17.88 12.36
N SER A 157 -11.02 17.10 11.27
CA SER A 157 -12.17 16.26 10.92
C SER A 157 -12.39 15.09 11.89
N PHE A 158 -11.38 14.73 12.70
CA PHE A 158 -11.42 13.60 13.64
C PHE A 158 -11.36 14.02 15.11
N GLN A 159 -11.49 15.32 15.42
CA GLN A 159 -11.45 15.80 16.81
C GLN A 159 -12.74 15.44 17.59
N ASN A 160 -13.87 15.34 16.91
CA ASN A 160 -15.16 15.04 17.55
C ASN A 160 -15.68 13.68 17.08
N LYS A 161 -15.47 12.64 17.90
CA LYS A 161 -15.93 11.27 17.62
C LYS A 161 -17.46 11.15 17.51
N ASN A 162 -18.19 12.04 18.18
CA ASN A 162 -19.67 11.99 18.23
C ASN A 162 -20.35 12.44 16.92
N LEU A 163 -19.58 13.06 15.99
CA LEU A 163 -20.10 13.48 14.69
C LEU A 163 -20.03 12.38 13.62
N HIS A 164 -19.46 11.21 13.93
CA HIS A 164 -19.36 10.11 12.99
C HIS A 164 -20.62 9.24 13.08
N SER A 165 -21.27 9.04 11.94
CA SER A 165 -22.42 8.13 11.81
C SER A 165 -22.01 6.71 12.26
N LYS A 166 -22.92 6.02 12.97
CA LYS A 166 -22.74 4.59 13.34
C LYS A 166 -22.55 3.65 12.13
N LYS A 167 -22.82 4.14 10.91
CA LYS A 167 -22.69 3.37 9.66
C LYS A 167 -21.33 3.48 8.99
N ILE A 168 -20.43 4.37 9.48
CA ILE A 168 -19.13 4.65 8.87
C ILE A 168 -18.06 4.40 9.93
N GLU A 169 -17.03 3.65 9.57
CA GLU A 169 -15.89 3.35 10.45
C GLU A 169 -15.10 4.63 10.77
N PHE A 170 -14.68 4.78 12.03
CA PHE A 170 -13.94 5.97 12.45
C PHE A 170 -12.55 6.00 11.80
N GLY A 171 -12.37 6.80 10.80
CA GLY A 171 -11.18 6.88 9.95
C GLY A 171 -11.57 6.99 8.48
N ASP A 172 -12.78 6.56 8.14
CA ASP A 172 -13.27 6.54 6.76
C ASP A 172 -13.51 7.94 6.22
N LYS A 173 -13.05 8.15 5.00
CA LYS A 173 -13.20 9.42 4.30
C LYS A 173 -13.05 9.24 2.78
N HIS A 174 -13.81 9.99 2.02
CA HIS A 174 -13.53 10.17 0.60
C HIS A 174 -12.56 11.35 0.38
N ILE A 175 -11.49 11.10 -0.37
CA ILE A 175 -10.48 12.10 -0.74
C ILE A 175 -10.43 12.18 -2.26
N TYR A 176 -10.80 13.34 -2.78
CA TYR A 176 -10.92 13.55 -4.22
C TYR A 176 -9.54 13.72 -4.89
N TRP A 177 -9.38 13.10 -6.03
CA TRP A 177 -8.27 13.36 -6.93
C TRP A 177 -8.67 14.51 -7.86
N ARG A 178 -8.09 15.69 -7.60
CA ARG A 178 -8.40 16.92 -8.34
C ARG A 178 -7.16 17.40 -9.09
N LYS A 179 -6.70 16.60 -10.05
CA LYS A 179 -5.56 16.91 -10.91
C LYS A 179 -5.90 16.57 -12.35
N ASP A 180 -5.27 17.29 -13.29
CA ASP A 180 -5.46 17.09 -14.73
C ASP A 180 -6.96 17.14 -15.14
N GLY A 181 -7.76 18.04 -14.54
CA GLY A 181 -9.20 18.19 -14.83
C GLY A 181 -10.11 17.09 -14.22
N LEU A 182 -9.55 16.16 -13.44
CA LEU A 182 -10.32 15.08 -12.80
C LEU A 182 -10.89 15.54 -11.45
N ASP A 183 -12.06 15.00 -11.07
CA ASP A 183 -12.66 15.11 -9.74
C ASP A 183 -13.18 13.74 -9.29
N ILE A 184 -12.26 12.82 -8.97
CA ILE A 184 -12.56 11.42 -8.71
C ILE A 184 -12.48 11.13 -7.20
N PRO A 185 -13.59 10.70 -6.57
CA PRO A 185 -13.59 10.30 -5.16
C PRO A 185 -12.80 9.01 -4.99
N ARG A 186 -11.96 8.96 -3.97
CA ARG A 186 -11.23 7.77 -3.56
C ARG A 186 -11.53 7.49 -2.10
N PHE A 187 -11.84 6.25 -1.79
CA PHE A 187 -12.02 5.83 -0.41
C PHE A 187 -10.68 5.80 0.34
N TYR A 188 -10.71 6.23 1.60
CA TYR A 188 -9.59 6.17 2.55
C TYR A 188 -10.10 5.83 3.93
N HIS A 189 -9.44 4.89 4.59
CA HIS A 189 -9.51 4.71 6.03
C HIS A 189 -8.22 5.27 6.66
N LEU A 190 -8.28 6.47 7.20
CA LEU A 190 -7.10 7.12 7.80
C LEU A 190 -6.84 6.56 9.20
N TYR A 191 -5.62 6.09 9.43
CA TYR A 191 -5.24 5.35 10.63
C TYR A 191 -4.79 6.22 11.81
N GLY A 192 -5.11 5.78 13.02
CA GLY A 192 -4.33 6.09 14.22
C GLY A 192 -3.16 5.11 14.36
N LYS A 193 -2.08 5.52 15.05
CA LYS A 193 -0.91 4.64 15.23
C LYS A 193 -1.26 3.35 15.98
N LYS A 194 -2.05 3.46 17.06
CA LYS A 194 -2.47 2.32 17.89
C LYS A 194 -3.30 1.33 17.07
N GLU A 195 -4.30 1.81 16.36
CA GLU A 195 -5.15 1.01 15.48
C GLU A 195 -4.36 0.27 14.40
N PHE A 196 -3.37 0.93 13.78
CA PHE A 196 -2.51 0.28 12.80
C PHE A 196 -1.70 -0.86 13.41
N ILE A 197 -1.20 -0.71 14.64
CA ILE A 197 -0.52 -1.78 15.37
C ILE A 197 -1.48 -2.93 15.67
N GLU A 198 -2.69 -2.63 16.17
CA GLU A 198 -3.72 -3.61 16.48
C GLU A 198 -4.12 -4.45 15.25
N ASP A 199 -4.28 -3.82 14.08
CA ASP A 199 -4.58 -4.53 12.83
C ASP A 199 -3.43 -5.45 12.40
N LEU A 200 -2.17 -5.04 12.60
CA LEU A 200 -0.99 -5.88 12.31
C LEU A 200 -0.89 -7.07 13.27
N GLU A 201 -1.19 -6.87 14.55
CA GLU A 201 -1.25 -7.91 15.58
C GLU A 201 -2.39 -8.91 15.31
N GLU A 202 -3.59 -8.41 14.94
CA GLU A 202 -4.74 -9.23 14.57
C GLU A 202 -4.47 -10.09 13.32
N ALA A 203 -3.68 -9.58 12.39
CA ALA A 203 -3.20 -10.35 11.24
C ALA A 203 -2.13 -11.40 11.62
N GLY A 204 -1.61 -11.34 12.84
CA GLY A 204 -0.65 -12.28 13.42
C GLY A 204 0.81 -12.00 13.06
N PHE A 205 1.17 -10.79 12.70
CA PHE A 205 2.58 -10.40 12.55
C PHE A 205 3.31 -10.31 13.89
N ARG A 206 4.62 -10.51 13.85
CA ARG A 206 5.53 -10.44 15.00
C ARG A 206 6.54 -9.32 14.81
N LYS A 207 7.24 -8.95 15.90
CA LYS A 207 8.33 -7.94 15.87
C LYS A 207 7.92 -6.64 15.17
N ILE A 208 6.71 -6.13 15.47
CA ILE A 208 6.13 -4.95 14.83
C ILE A 208 6.88 -3.69 15.26
N LYS A 209 7.55 -3.02 14.34
CA LYS A 209 8.25 -1.74 14.55
C LYS A 209 7.57 -0.66 13.74
N VAL A 210 6.86 0.27 14.40
CA VAL A 210 6.13 1.36 13.73
C VAL A 210 6.79 2.71 13.96
N LYS A 211 7.17 3.37 12.84
CA LYS A 211 7.72 4.72 12.79
C LYS A 211 6.69 5.67 12.19
N GLY A 212 6.48 6.81 12.84
CA GLY A 212 5.74 7.93 12.25
C GLY A 212 6.67 8.80 11.41
N VAL A 213 6.21 9.21 10.21
CA VAL A 213 7.00 10.01 9.27
C VAL A 213 6.27 11.28 8.91
N LYS A 214 6.98 12.40 8.98
CA LYS A 214 6.52 13.72 8.57
C LYS A 214 6.96 13.95 7.12
N ILE A 215 6.03 14.08 6.18
CA ILE A 215 6.32 14.30 4.75
C ILE A 215 6.01 15.74 4.36
N LYS A 216 4.87 16.27 4.83
CA LYS A 216 4.39 17.63 4.54
C LYS A 216 4.09 18.41 5.80
N SER A 217 3.88 17.75 6.90
CA SER A 217 3.58 18.36 8.19
C SER A 217 4.85 18.57 9.01
N GLU A 218 5.03 19.77 9.56
CA GLU A 218 6.14 20.05 10.49
C GLU A 218 5.91 19.43 11.87
N LYS A 219 4.65 19.40 12.31
CA LYS A 219 4.28 19.02 13.68
C LYS A 219 3.77 17.57 13.79
N TYR A 220 3.06 17.06 12.78
CA TYR A 220 2.34 15.78 12.87
C TYR A 220 2.89 14.75 11.88
N ASN A 221 2.75 13.47 12.22
CA ASN A 221 3.08 12.40 11.30
C ASN A 221 2.04 12.34 10.17
N ASP A 222 2.50 12.35 8.94
CA ASP A 222 1.64 12.20 7.75
C ASP A 222 1.38 10.74 7.44
N ASN A 223 2.37 9.88 7.69
CA ASN A 223 2.30 8.44 7.49
C ASN A 223 2.84 7.67 8.70
N TYR A 224 2.37 6.42 8.82
CA TYR A 224 3.01 5.40 9.64
C TYR A 224 3.60 4.33 8.73
N PHE A 225 4.85 3.97 8.99
CA PHE A 225 5.54 2.84 8.37
C PHE A 225 5.78 1.77 9.41
N ALA A 226 5.40 0.55 9.10
CA ALA A 226 5.67 -0.62 9.93
C ALA A 226 6.63 -1.56 9.20
N VAL A 227 7.68 -2.01 9.89
CA VAL A 227 8.44 -3.20 9.51
C VAL A 227 8.00 -4.31 10.44
N VAL A 228 7.53 -5.41 9.85
CA VAL A 228 6.93 -6.54 10.56
C VAL A 228 7.60 -7.84 10.12
N THR A 229 7.55 -8.87 10.95
CA THR A 229 8.05 -10.22 10.65
C THR A 229 6.88 -11.21 10.65
N LYS A 230 6.89 -12.21 9.75
CA LYS A 230 5.93 -13.31 9.74
C LYS A 230 5.96 -14.12 11.02
#